data_fbd18c195f02727272aad910264d73f7
#
_entry.id   fbd18c195f02727272aad910264d73f7
#
_cell.length_a   1.000
_cell.length_b   1.000
_cell.length_c   1.000
_cell.angle_alpha   90.00
_cell.angle_beta   90.00
_cell.angle_gamma   90.00
#
_symmetry.space_group_name_H-M   'P 1'
#
loop_
_entity.id
_entity.type
_entity.pdbx_description
1 polymer ?
#
loop_
_entity_poly.entity_id
_entity_poly.type
_entity_poly.pdbx_seq_one_letter_code
_entity_poly.pdbx_strand_id
1 'polypeptide(L)'
;MFWASYLLAALAVVLAWPVPVILSRAKWPSRSPFSAMVLWQAIALAGGLSMIGAMLTWGLEPIGENLAQGLQSLWGILIQRRPAETLGLVHVFAISAAILLSVHLVFTLLLTYYRILSGRRRHRDMLNLLSSPSLDAPATLVIPYPSPVAYCLPGGGQSVTVLSDGLMDILSEAELTAVMTHEKAHLSQHHHLLLWAFAAWRSALPWLPTSQLAQRSVNELIEMLADDEALKKVDRQTLVRAVAIVASGSGAETAASLPGPTGTAAVTGGVDGQEDVIAGRLSRLLTPQPPLPRWMRAVIQASAVLLLAVPTVLLFAPGLIH
;
A
#
# COMPACT_ATOMS: atom_id res chain seq x y z
N MET A 1 17.06 -26.57 10.66
CA MET A 1 16.72 -25.54 9.64
C MET A 1 16.07 -26.09 8.38
N PHE A 2 16.40 -27.29 7.92
CA PHE A 2 15.93 -27.89 6.67
C PHE A 2 14.41 -27.79 6.42
N TRP A 3 13.58 -28.32 7.31
CA TRP A 3 12.13 -28.26 7.15
C TRP A 3 11.56 -26.82 7.15
N ALA A 4 12.16 -25.93 7.92
CA ALA A 4 11.73 -24.53 7.98
C ALA A 4 11.93 -23.82 6.64
N SER A 5 13.04 -24.08 5.93
CA SER A 5 13.32 -23.48 4.61
C SER A 5 12.30 -23.91 3.56
N TYR A 6 11.90 -25.18 3.51
CA TYR A 6 10.88 -25.67 2.59
C TYR A 6 9.48 -25.15 2.93
N LEU A 7 9.12 -25.08 4.20
CA LEU A 7 7.84 -24.53 4.63
C LEU A 7 7.75 -23.03 4.29
N LEU A 8 8.83 -22.26 4.51
CA LEU A 8 8.90 -20.86 4.13
C LEU A 8 8.84 -20.69 2.60
N ALA A 9 9.54 -21.54 1.84
CA ALA A 9 9.47 -21.51 0.37
C ALA A 9 8.05 -21.80 -0.14
N ALA A 10 7.39 -22.82 0.39
CA ALA A 10 6.01 -23.15 0.05
C ALA A 10 5.06 -21.99 0.40
N LEU A 11 5.21 -21.40 1.59
CA LEU A 11 4.42 -20.25 2.01
C LEU A 11 4.67 -19.04 1.10
N ALA A 12 5.92 -18.75 0.74
CA ALA A 12 6.25 -17.68 -0.20
C ALA A 12 5.54 -17.87 -1.55
N VAL A 13 5.55 -19.07 -2.13
CA VAL A 13 4.86 -19.38 -3.39
C VAL A 13 3.35 -19.20 -3.26
N VAL A 14 2.75 -19.68 -2.18
CA VAL A 14 1.31 -19.57 -1.92
C VAL A 14 0.88 -18.11 -1.77
N LEU A 15 1.67 -17.30 -1.07
CA LEU A 15 1.41 -15.87 -0.88
C LEU A 15 1.81 -15.03 -2.11
N ALA A 16 2.66 -15.56 -2.98
CA ALA A 16 3.06 -14.89 -4.21
C ALA A 16 1.99 -14.98 -5.32
N TRP A 17 1.23 -16.04 -5.39
CA TRP A 17 0.33 -16.31 -6.53
C TRP A 17 -1.11 -16.66 -6.13
N PRO A 18 -1.44 -17.85 -5.59
CA PRO A 18 -2.83 -18.26 -5.44
C PRO A 18 -3.64 -17.39 -4.49
N VAL A 19 -3.08 -17.05 -3.34
CA VAL A 19 -3.80 -16.25 -2.31
C VAL A 19 -4.17 -14.85 -2.83
N PRO A 20 -3.27 -14.06 -3.44
CA PRO A 20 -3.63 -12.76 -4.00
C PRO A 20 -4.66 -12.83 -5.12
N VAL A 21 -4.58 -13.84 -5.99
CA VAL A 21 -5.55 -14.03 -7.08
C VAL A 21 -6.95 -14.35 -6.53
N ILE A 22 -7.05 -15.20 -5.52
CA ILE A 22 -8.31 -15.51 -4.86
C ILE A 22 -8.88 -14.27 -4.15
N LEU A 23 -8.02 -13.55 -3.42
CA LEU A 23 -8.45 -12.38 -2.65
C LEU A 23 -8.89 -11.22 -3.56
N SER A 24 -8.20 -10.99 -4.68
CA SER A 24 -8.55 -9.92 -5.62
C SER A 24 -9.90 -10.14 -6.32
N ARG A 25 -10.36 -11.39 -6.42
CA ARG A 25 -11.68 -11.76 -6.98
C ARG A 25 -12.78 -11.84 -5.96
N ALA A 26 -12.45 -11.74 -4.67
CA ALA A 26 -13.42 -11.86 -3.59
C ALA A 26 -14.31 -10.61 -3.51
N LYS A 27 -15.59 -10.80 -3.21
CA LYS A 27 -16.57 -9.70 -3.07
C LYS A 27 -16.68 -9.15 -1.64
N TRP A 28 -16.18 -9.89 -0.64
CA TRP A 28 -16.30 -9.49 0.75
C TRP A 28 -15.43 -8.26 1.14
N PRO A 29 -14.29 -7.93 0.47
CA PRO A 29 -13.49 -6.76 0.80
C PRO A 29 -14.27 -5.44 0.80
N SER A 30 -15.21 -5.27 -0.14
CA SER A 30 -16.07 -4.08 -0.18
C SER A 30 -16.99 -3.94 1.04
N ARG A 31 -17.28 -5.04 1.76
CA ARG A 31 -18.11 -5.06 2.97
C ARG A 31 -17.32 -4.79 4.27
N SER A 32 -16.00 -4.93 4.22
CA SER A 32 -15.09 -4.65 5.35
C SER A 32 -13.72 -4.20 4.83
N PRO A 33 -13.61 -2.97 4.28
CA PRO A 33 -12.39 -2.50 3.63
C PRO A 33 -11.18 -2.52 4.56
N PHE A 34 -11.35 -2.13 5.82
CA PHE A 34 -10.28 -2.15 6.82
C PHE A 34 -9.69 -3.55 7.04
N SER A 35 -10.55 -4.56 7.23
CA SER A 35 -10.06 -5.94 7.45
C SER A 35 -9.35 -6.50 6.21
N ALA A 36 -9.84 -6.16 5.02
CA ALA A 36 -9.20 -6.54 3.76
C ALA A 36 -7.84 -5.86 3.58
N MET A 37 -7.73 -4.60 3.93
CA MET A 37 -6.48 -3.84 3.87
C MET A 37 -5.42 -4.43 4.82
N VAL A 38 -5.80 -4.77 6.06
CA VAL A 38 -4.91 -5.44 7.02
C VAL A 38 -4.44 -6.80 6.50
N LEU A 39 -5.33 -7.56 5.86
CA LEU A 39 -4.97 -8.85 5.27
C LEU A 39 -4.00 -8.70 4.09
N TRP A 40 -4.18 -7.71 3.20
CA TRP A 40 -3.24 -7.43 2.12
C TRP A 40 -1.84 -7.06 2.64
N GLN A 41 -1.76 -6.27 3.71
CA GLN A 41 -0.48 -5.94 4.36
C GLN A 41 0.19 -7.20 4.92
N ALA A 42 -0.58 -8.05 5.61
CA ALA A 42 -0.07 -9.30 6.15
C ALA A 42 0.46 -10.23 5.05
N ILE A 43 -0.26 -10.37 3.92
CA ILE A 43 0.18 -11.17 2.76
C ILE A 43 1.49 -10.63 2.19
N ALA A 44 1.60 -9.32 1.99
CA ALA A 44 2.80 -8.70 1.43
C ALA A 44 4.03 -8.90 2.35
N LEU A 45 3.87 -8.61 3.64
CA LEU A 45 4.94 -8.75 4.63
C LEU A 45 5.33 -10.20 4.86
N ALA A 46 4.35 -11.09 5.06
CA ALA A 46 4.62 -12.52 5.27
C ALA A 46 5.24 -13.15 4.02
N GLY A 47 4.79 -12.78 2.81
CA GLY A 47 5.36 -13.25 1.56
C GLY A 47 6.83 -12.84 1.39
N GLY A 48 7.14 -11.57 1.64
CA GLY A 48 8.51 -11.05 1.60
C GLY A 48 9.42 -11.72 2.65
N LEU A 49 8.93 -11.81 3.90
CA LEU A 49 9.66 -12.45 4.99
C LEU A 49 9.89 -13.94 4.70
N SER A 50 8.91 -14.64 4.15
CA SER A 50 9.02 -16.06 3.78
C SER A 50 10.02 -16.27 2.65
N MET A 51 10.04 -15.41 1.64
CA MET A 51 10.96 -15.51 0.51
C MET A 51 12.41 -15.30 0.93
N ILE A 52 12.69 -14.25 1.69
CA ILE A 52 14.03 -13.99 2.23
C ILE A 52 14.40 -15.06 3.23
N GLY A 53 13.47 -15.42 4.12
CA GLY A 53 13.66 -16.42 5.17
C GLY A 53 14.00 -17.81 4.61
N ALA A 54 13.31 -18.24 3.56
CA ALA A 54 13.60 -19.53 2.90
C ALA A 54 15.03 -19.61 2.37
N MET A 55 15.46 -18.56 1.66
CA MET A 55 16.82 -18.48 1.12
C MET A 55 17.87 -18.42 2.22
N LEU A 56 17.60 -17.65 3.28
CA LEU A 56 18.53 -17.45 4.38
C LEU A 56 18.67 -18.70 5.23
N THR A 57 17.56 -19.35 5.62
CA THR A 57 17.58 -20.57 6.43
C THR A 57 18.21 -21.75 5.67
N TRP A 58 17.94 -21.86 4.36
CA TRP A 58 18.56 -22.88 3.55
C TRP A 58 20.06 -22.64 3.35
N GLY A 59 20.46 -21.39 3.09
CA GLY A 59 21.86 -21.04 2.90
C GLY A 59 22.71 -21.18 4.16
N LEU A 60 22.15 -20.93 5.33
CA LEU A 60 22.87 -21.03 6.62
C LEU A 60 22.83 -22.43 7.24
N GLU A 61 22.05 -23.37 6.69
CA GLU A 61 21.88 -24.71 7.24
C GLU A 61 23.20 -25.44 7.53
N PRO A 62 24.25 -25.41 6.68
CA PRO A 62 25.49 -26.13 6.93
C PRO A 62 26.36 -25.56 8.07
N ILE A 63 26.10 -24.30 8.47
CA ILE A 63 26.93 -23.57 9.43
C ILE A 63 26.21 -23.19 10.73
N GLY A 64 24.90 -23.56 10.87
CA GLY A 64 24.16 -23.30 12.09
C GLY A 64 22.89 -24.13 12.21
N GLU A 65 22.51 -24.47 13.42
CA GLU A 65 21.28 -25.18 13.73
C GLU A 65 20.05 -24.25 13.77
N ASN A 66 20.29 -22.99 14.01
CA ASN A 66 19.28 -21.93 14.01
C ASN A 66 19.82 -20.67 13.35
N LEU A 67 18.90 -19.71 13.05
CA LEU A 67 19.22 -18.49 12.34
C LEU A 67 20.31 -17.67 13.06
N ALA A 68 20.25 -17.56 14.38
CA ALA A 68 21.19 -16.75 15.14
C ALA A 68 22.60 -17.35 15.08
N GLN A 69 22.74 -18.67 15.27
CA GLN A 69 24.03 -19.39 15.16
C GLN A 69 24.57 -19.33 13.73
N GLY A 70 23.71 -19.54 12.72
CA GLY A 70 24.10 -19.44 11.32
C GLY A 70 24.64 -18.04 10.96
N LEU A 71 23.98 -16.98 11.42
CA LEU A 71 24.46 -15.59 11.22
C LEU A 71 25.76 -15.31 11.98
N GLN A 72 25.90 -15.83 13.21
CA GLN A 72 27.13 -15.69 13.99
C GLN A 72 28.29 -16.42 13.33
N SER A 73 28.07 -17.65 12.81
CA SER A 73 29.05 -18.41 12.07
C SER A 73 29.45 -17.70 10.76
N LEU A 74 28.48 -17.18 10.01
CA LEU A 74 28.73 -16.37 8.81
C LEU A 74 29.57 -15.13 9.12
N TRP A 75 29.26 -14.44 10.22
CA TRP A 75 30.07 -13.31 10.70
C TRP A 75 31.51 -13.72 11.01
N GLY A 76 31.70 -14.87 11.66
CA GLY A 76 33.01 -15.45 11.93
C GLY A 76 33.81 -15.76 10.65
N ILE A 77 33.13 -16.30 9.62
CA ILE A 77 33.77 -16.57 8.32
C ILE A 77 34.17 -15.27 7.64
N LEU A 78 33.27 -14.28 7.56
CA LEU A 78 33.49 -13.03 6.80
C LEU A 78 34.52 -12.09 7.46
N ILE A 79 34.44 -11.94 8.79
CA ILE A 79 35.22 -10.92 9.51
C ILE A 79 36.45 -11.54 10.16
N GLN A 80 36.32 -12.72 10.76
CA GLN A 80 37.40 -13.43 11.48
C GLN A 80 38.20 -14.36 10.56
N ARG A 81 37.82 -14.45 9.25
CA ARG A 81 38.46 -15.30 8.24
C ARG A 81 38.53 -16.80 8.66
N ARG A 82 37.49 -17.27 9.33
CA ARG A 82 37.39 -18.69 9.65
C ARG A 82 37.22 -19.54 8.39
N PRO A 83 37.66 -20.79 8.36
CA PRO A 83 37.47 -21.69 7.23
C PRO A 83 36.00 -21.86 6.88
N ALA A 84 35.66 -21.83 5.58
CA ALA A 84 34.31 -21.98 5.07
C ALA A 84 34.10 -23.36 4.40
N GLU A 85 34.78 -24.38 4.84
CA GLU A 85 34.84 -25.71 4.19
C GLU A 85 33.48 -26.40 4.06
N THR A 86 32.54 -26.07 4.94
CA THR A 86 31.18 -26.63 4.94
C THR A 86 30.20 -25.88 4.03
N LEU A 87 30.55 -24.67 3.55
CA LEU A 87 29.69 -23.85 2.69
C LEU A 87 29.88 -24.23 1.22
N GLY A 88 29.00 -25.06 0.68
CA GLY A 88 28.94 -25.33 -0.75
C GLY A 88 28.48 -24.11 -1.57
N LEU A 89 28.80 -24.10 -2.86
CA LEU A 89 28.46 -22.99 -3.80
C LEU A 89 26.96 -22.64 -3.79
N VAL A 90 26.08 -23.63 -3.67
CA VAL A 90 24.62 -23.44 -3.67
C VAL A 90 24.17 -22.67 -2.42
N HIS A 91 24.75 -22.95 -1.26
CA HIS A 91 24.45 -22.25 -0.01
C HIS A 91 24.94 -20.80 -0.04
N VAL A 92 26.15 -20.59 -0.57
CA VAL A 92 26.67 -19.23 -0.79
C VAL A 92 25.78 -18.44 -1.74
N PHE A 93 25.30 -19.07 -2.81
CA PHE A 93 24.35 -18.45 -3.73
C PHE A 93 23.03 -18.06 -3.03
N ALA A 94 22.47 -18.94 -2.20
CA ALA A 94 21.23 -18.67 -1.48
C ALA A 94 21.37 -17.51 -0.47
N ILE A 95 22.48 -17.47 0.30
CA ILE A 95 22.77 -16.36 1.21
C ILE A 95 22.94 -15.06 0.43
N SER A 96 23.70 -15.09 -0.67
CA SER A 96 23.90 -13.91 -1.52
C SER A 96 22.60 -13.41 -2.14
N ALA A 97 21.73 -14.30 -2.60
CA ALA A 97 20.42 -13.98 -3.13
C ALA A 97 19.50 -13.35 -2.06
N ALA A 98 19.49 -13.89 -0.83
CA ALA A 98 18.74 -13.34 0.29
C ALA A 98 19.21 -11.91 0.65
N ILE A 99 20.52 -11.70 0.72
CA ILE A 99 21.11 -10.38 1.00
C ILE A 99 20.78 -9.40 -0.14
N LEU A 100 20.99 -9.81 -1.38
CA LEU A 100 20.73 -8.97 -2.54
C LEU A 100 19.26 -8.57 -2.63
N LEU A 101 18.34 -9.52 -2.42
CA LEU A 101 16.90 -9.26 -2.40
C LEU A 101 16.53 -8.30 -1.26
N SER A 102 17.08 -8.52 -0.05
CA SER A 102 16.83 -7.63 1.09
C SER A 102 17.30 -6.20 0.83
N VAL A 103 18.53 -6.06 0.31
CA VAL A 103 19.09 -4.75 -0.07
C VAL A 103 18.26 -4.10 -1.18
N HIS A 104 17.86 -4.87 -2.19
CA HIS A 104 17.04 -4.38 -3.29
C HIS A 104 15.67 -3.87 -2.81
N LEU A 105 14.99 -4.60 -1.91
CA LEU A 105 13.70 -4.19 -1.34
C LEU A 105 13.84 -2.91 -0.52
N VAL A 106 14.85 -2.84 0.37
CA VAL A 106 15.09 -1.64 1.19
C VAL A 106 15.47 -0.45 0.31
N PHE A 107 16.37 -0.64 -0.64
CA PHE A 107 16.79 0.42 -1.57
C PHE A 107 15.61 0.95 -2.38
N THR A 108 14.79 0.06 -2.94
CA THR A 108 13.60 0.46 -3.73
C THR A 108 12.58 1.17 -2.86
N LEU A 109 12.40 0.74 -1.60
CA LEU A 109 11.53 1.39 -0.63
C LEU A 109 11.98 2.83 -0.36
N LEU A 110 13.27 3.02 -0.06
CA LEU A 110 13.85 4.34 0.22
C LEU A 110 13.84 5.24 -1.02
N LEU A 111 14.18 4.68 -2.18
CA LEU A 111 14.17 5.42 -3.45
C LEU A 111 12.75 5.88 -3.82
N THR A 112 11.75 5.03 -3.66
CA THR A 112 10.34 5.36 -3.91
C THR A 112 9.88 6.45 -2.95
N TYR A 113 10.23 6.33 -1.67
CA TYR A 113 9.95 7.36 -0.67
C TYR A 113 10.58 8.71 -1.04
N TYR A 114 11.85 8.73 -1.40
CA TYR A 114 12.55 9.94 -1.82
C TYR A 114 11.89 10.59 -3.05
N ARG A 115 11.54 9.78 -4.05
CA ARG A 115 10.86 10.28 -5.27
C ARG A 115 9.51 10.91 -4.96
N ILE A 116 8.71 10.28 -4.10
CA ILE A 116 7.41 10.82 -3.67
C ILE A 116 7.60 12.13 -2.89
N LEU A 117 8.52 12.18 -1.93
CA LEU A 117 8.78 13.40 -1.16
C LEU A 117 9.29 14.54 -2.06
N SER A 118 10.21 14.25 -2.97
CA SER A 118 10.74 15.24 -3.90
C SER A 118 9.65 15.76 -4.85
N GLY A 119 8.78 14.87 -5.35
CA GLY A 119 7.63 15.25 -6.16
C GLY A 119 6.66 16.16 -5.40
N ARG A 120 6.33 15.81 -4.15
CA ARG A 120 5.45 16.62 -3.28
C ARG A 120 6.02 17.99 -2.96
N ARG A 121 7.34 18.09 -2.73
CA ARG A 121 8.01 19.39 -2.51
C ARG A 121 7.88 20.28 -3.74
N ARG A 122 8.26 19.77 -4.92
CA ARG A 122 8.13 20.52 -6.19
C ARG A 122 6.69 20.95 -6.46
N HIS A 123 5.71 20.07 -6.22
CA HIS A 123 4.31 20.40 -6.40
C HIS A 123 3.85 21.51 -5.44
N ARG A 124 4.29 21.46 -4.17
CA ARG A 124 4.00 22.51 -3.19
C ARG A 124 4.61 23.85 -3.59
N ASP A 125 5.85 23.85 -4.08
CA ASP A 125 6.52 25.06 -4.54
C ASP A 125 5.76 25.69 -5.72
N MET A 126 5.26 24.87 -6.66
CA MET A 126 4.38 25.34 -7.74
C MET A 126 3.05 25.91 -7.23
N LEU A 127 2.42 25.25 -6.27
CA LEU A 127 1.16 25.73 -5.68
C LEU A 127 1.35 27.08 -4.98
N ASN A 128 2.44 27.26 -4.23
CA ASN A 128 2.75 28.54 -3.57
C ASN A 128 2.87 29.71 -4.56
N LEU A 129 3.19 29.44 -5.83
CA LEU A 129 3.28 30.46 -6.89
C LEU A 129 1.96 30.69 -7.61
N LEU A 130 1.09 29.69 -7.70
CA LEU A 130 -0.11 29.68 -8.55
C LEU A 130 -1.42 29.81 -7.78
N SER A 131 -1.41 29.56 -6.45
CA SER A 131 -2.63 29.54 -5.65
C SER A 131 -2.79 30.81 -4.81
N SER A 132 -4.04 31.16 -4.54
CA SER A 132 -4.40 32.18 -3.57
C SER A 132 -4.90 31.51 -2.28
N PRO A 133 -4.51 31.99 -1.10
CA PRO A 133 -5.08 31.50 0.16
C PRO A 133 -6.57 31.85 0.23
N SER A 134 -7.39 30.89 0.63
CA SER A 134 -8.81 31.16 0.89
C SER A 134 -8.96 32.07 2.09
N LEU A 135 -9.80 33.09 1.98
CA LEU A 135 -10.10 34.02 3.08
C LEU A 135 -10.88 33.35 4.22
N ASP A 136 -11.67 32.31 3.87
CA ASP A 136 -12.58 31.64 4.81
C ASP A 136 -11.95 30.42 5.51
N ALA A 137 -10.82 29.89 4.98
CA ALA A 137 -10.20 28.68 5.50
C ALA A 137 -8.66 28.74 5.39
N PRO A 138 -7.95 29.05 6.49
CA PRO A 138 -6.50 29.34 6.47
C PRO A 138 -5.59 28.19 6.02
N ALA A 139 -6.10 26.96 5.88
CA ALA A 139 -5.36 25.80 5.36
C ALA A 139 -5.86 25.35 3.98
N THR A 140 -6.59 26.21 3.27
CA THR A 140 -7.15 25.89 1.95
C THR A 140 -6.56 26.84 0.91
N LEU A 141 -6.05 26.26 -0.18
CA LEU A 141 -5.56 26.99 -1.34
C LEU A 141 -6.57 26.82 -2.49
N VAL A 142 -6.89 27.91 -3.14
CA VAL A 142 -7.73 27.91 -4.35
C VAL A 142 -6.83 28.11 -5.55
N ILE A 143 -6.99 27.27 -6.57
CA ILE A 143 -6.27 27.37 -7.84
C ILE A 143 -7.25 27.79 -8.95
N PRO A 144 -6.86 28.74 -9.82
CA PRO A 144 -7.67 29.13 -10.99
C PRO A 144 -7.59 28.05 -12.06
N TYR A 145 -8.43 27.01 -11.92
CA TYR A 145 -8.42 25.87 -12.82
C TYR A 145 -9.86 25.41 -13.12
N PRO A 146 -10.28 25.35 -14.40
CA PRO A 146 -11.67 25.13 -14.78
C PRO A 146 -12.19 23.73 -14.51
N SER A 147 -11.30 22.72 -14.47
CA SER A 147 -11.73 21.35 -14.14
C SER A 147 -11.86 21.14 -12.64
N PRO A 148 -12.84 20.31 -12.20
CA PRO A 148 -13.09 20.06 -10.80
C PRO A 148 -11.96 19.21 -10.18
N VAL A 149 -11.16 19.83 -9.33
CA VAL A 149 -10.03 19.20 -8.64
C VAL A 149 -10.10 19.50 -7.15
N ALA A 150 -10.00 18.46 -6.33
CA ALA A 150 -9.80 18.57 -4.89
C ALA A 150 -8.76 17.57 -4.43
N TYR A 151 -7.86 17.97 -3.56
CA TYR A 151 -6.93 17.07 -2.91
C TYR A 151 -6.30 17.71 -1.66
N CYS A 152 -5.81 16.86 -0.78
CA CYS A 152 -5.07 17.28 0.38
C CYS A 152 -3.58 16.96 0.26
N LEU A 153 -2.72 17.94 0.52
CA LEU A 153 -1.28 17.78 0.60
C LEU A 153 -0.83 17.56 2.04
N PRO A 154 -0.25 16.38 2.38
CA PRO A 154 0.35 16.21 3.69
C PRO A 154 1.54 17.14 3.86
N GLY A 155 1.55 17.94 4.92
CA GLY A 155 2.60 18.90 5.27
C GLY A 155 3.43 18.46 6.46
N GLY A 156 4.67 18.98 6.56
CA GLY A 156 5.54 18.75 7.72
C GLY A 156 5.09 19.47 9.01
N GLY A 157 4.19 20.45 8.93
CA GLY A 157 3.60 21.17 10.05
C GLY A 157 2.10 21.37 9.92
N GLN A 158 1.61 21.64 8.73
CA GLN A 158 0.18 21.75 8.44
C GLN A 158 -0.13 21.11 7.08
N SER A 159 -1.21 20.34 7.03
CA SER A 159 -1.76 19.84 5.76
C SER A 159 -2.51 20.98 5.08
N VAL A 160 -2.39 21.03 3.75
CA VAL A 160 -3.08 22.03 2.93
C VAL A 160 -4.07 21.32 2.03
N THR A 161 -5.31 21.83 2.01
CA THR A 161 -6.32 21.39 1.05
C THR A 161 -6.28 22.29 -0.17
N VAL A 162 -6.29 21.70 -1.33
CA VAL A 162 -6.30 22.41 -2.62
C VAL A 162 -7.65 22.18 -3.30
N LEU A 163 -8.30 23.25 -3.72
CA LEU A 163 -9.56 23.22 -4.46
C LEU A 163 -9.40 24.03 -5.75
N SER A 164 -10.07 23.64 -6.81
CA SER A 164 -10.14 24.44 -8.03
C SER A 164 -11.40 25.32 -8.03
N ASP A 165 -11.35 26.47 -8.73
CA ASP A 165 -12.51 27.30 -8.98
C ASP A 165 -13.61 26.50 -9.68
N GLY A 166 -13.25 25.71 -10.70
CA GLY A 166 -14.21 24.88 -11.41
C GLY A 166 -14.94 23.86 -10.53
N LEU A 167 -14.29 23.37 -9.44
CA LEU A 167 -14.98 22.52 -8.46
C LEU A 167 -15.96 23.32 -7.61
N MET A 168 -15.55 24.51 -7.17
CA MET A 168 -16.37 25.36 -6.31
C MET A 168 -17.61 25.90 -7.04
N ASP A 169 -17.52 26.08 -8.35
CA ASP A 169 -18.63 26.56 -9.19
C ASP A 169 -19.72 25.51 -9.40
N ILE A 170 -19.40 24.22 -9.36
CA ILE A 170 -20.35 23.15 -9.71
C ILE A 170 -20.88 22.38 -8.51
N LEU A 171 -20.19 22.41 -7.36
CA LEU A 171 -20.60 21.71 -6.15
C LEU A 171 -21.42 22.62 -5.23
N SER A 172 -22.49 22.08 -4.68
CA SER A 172 -23.19 22.67 -3.54
C SER A 172 -22.31 22.61 -2.29
N GLU A 173 -22.62 23.42 -1.28
CA GLU A 173 -21.90 23.44 0.01
C GLU A 173 -21.87 22.08 0.68
N ALA A 174 -22.96 21.31 0.60
CA ALA A 174 -23.04 19.96 1.14
C ALA A 174 -22.14 18.96 0.39
N GLU A 175 -22.10 19.05 -0.94
CA GLU A 175 -21.22 18.21 -1.78
C GLU A 175 -19.76 18.58 -1.58
N LEU A 176 -19.44 19.86 -1.46
CA LEU A 176 -18.10 20.33 -1.13
C LEU A 176 -17.66 19.80 0.24
N THR A 177 -18.55 19.82 1.24
CA THR A 177 -18.29 19.23 2.57
C THR A 177 -18.01 17.73 2.45
N ALA A 178 -18.72 17.00 1.58
CA ALA A 178 -18.48 15.58 1.33
C ALA A 178 -17.08 15.34 0.76
N VAL A 179 -16.70 16.07 -0.29
CA VAL A 179 -15.36 15.97 -0.90
C VAL A 179 -14.27 16.34 0.10
N MET A 180 -14.44 17.44 0.82
CA MET A 180 -13.45 17.87 1.84
C MET A 180 -13.26 16.83 2.96
N THR A 181 -14.34 16.17 3.36
CA THR A 181 -14.27 15.13 4.41
C THR A 181 -13.58 13.89 3.89
N HIS A 182 -13.85 13.48 2.65
CA HIS A 182 -13.19 12.39 1.96
C HIS A 182 -11.67 12.65 1.85
N GLU A 183 -11.25 13.83 1.38
CA GLU A 183 -9.84 14.20 1.26
C GLU A 183 -9.12 14.25 2.64
N LYS A 184 -9.80 14.78 3.66
CA LYS A 184 -9.25 14.78 5.02
C LYS A 184 -9.08 13.37 5.60
N ALA A 185 -9.90 12.40 5.21
CA ALA A 185 -9.77 11.02 5.63
C ALA A 185 -8.44 10.41 5.14
N HIS A 186 -8.02 10.71 3.92
CA HIS A 186 -6.73 10.25 3.40
C HIS A 186 -5.54 10.73 4.25
N LEU A 187 -5.62 11.93 4.81
CA LEU A 187 -4.59 12.45 5.71
C LEU A 187 -4.65 11.83 7.10
N SER A 188 -5.83 11.83 7.71
CA SER A 188 -6.02 11.38 9.09
C SER A 188 -5.72 9.89 9.27
N GLN A 189 -6.02 9.08 8.27
CA GLN A 189 -5.76 7.63 8.25
C GLN A 189 -4.39 7.27 7.65
N HIS A 190 -3.55 8.24 7.33
CA HIS A 190 -2.20 8.05 6.81
C HIS A 190 -2.15 7.15 5.55
N HIS A 191 -3.18 7.19 4.71
CA HIS A 191 -3.30 6.36 3.52
C HIS A 191 -2.08 6.47 2.58
N HIS A 192 -1.45 7.64 2.54
CA HIS A 192 -0.26 7.88 1.74
C HIS A 192 0.96 7.00 2.11
N LEU A 193 1.07 6.55 3.36
CA LEU A 193 2.15 5.65 3.78
C LEU A 193 1.93 4.24 3.24
N LEU A 194 0.67 3.79 3.24
CA LEU A 194 0.29 2.49 2.68
C LEU A 194 0.52 2.46 1.17
N LEU A 195 0.03 3.48 0.47
CA LEU A 195 0.21 3.62 -0.98
C LEU A 195 1.68 3.63 -1.36
N TRP A 196 2.52 4.33 -0.60
CA TRP A 196 3.96 4.30 -0.80
C TRP A 196 4.56 2.91 -0.63
N ALA A 197 4.21 2.19 0.43
CA ALA A 197 4.75 0.87 0.70
C ALA A 197 4.40 -0.12 -0.43
N PHE A 198 3.15 -0.13 -0.89
CA PHE A 198 2.72 -0.99 -2.00
C PHE A 198 3.28 -0.56 -3.35
N ALA A 199 3.46 0.75 -3.60
CA ALA A 199 4.13 1.26 -4.78
C ALA A 199 5.61 0.83 -4.83
N ALA A 200 6.30 0.89 -3.70
CA ALA A 200 7.67 0.39 -3.57
C ALA A 200 7.76 -1.12 -3.80
N TRP A 201 6.81 -1.88 -3.23
CA TRP A 201 6.70 -3.33 -3.44
C TRP A 201 6.53 -3.67 -4.94
N ARG A 202 5.61 -2.99 -5.62
CA ARG A 202 5.40 -3.16 -7.06
C ARG A 202 6.64 -2.78 -7.87
N SER A 203 7.32 -1.70 -7.51
CA SER A 203 8.53 -1.26 -8.19
C SER A 203 9.69 -2.24 -8.00
N ALA A 204 9.78 -2.89 -6.84
CA ALA A 204 10.82 -3.87 -6.53
C ALA A 204 10.58 -5.21 -7.24
N LEU A 205 9.33 -5.67 -7.31
CA LEU A 205 8.95 -6.98 -7.82
C LEU A 205 7.80 -6.89 -8.84
N PRO A 206 8.01 -6.19 -9.99
CA PRO A 206 6.93 -5.90 -10.95
C PRO A 206 6.36 -7.15 -11.64
N TRP A 207 7.14 -8.23 -11.68
CA TRP A 207 6.74 -9.52 -12.26
C TRP A 207 5.88 -10.37 -11.31
N LEU A 208 5.80 -10.01 -10.03
CA LEU A 208 5.08 -10.77 -9.02
C LEU A 208 3.58 -10.40 -9.04
N PRO A 209 2.65 -11.35 -9.27
CA PRO A 209 1.22 -11.05 -9.29
C PRO A 209 0.72 -10.37 -8.01
N THR A 210 1.24 -10.80 -6.86
CA THR A 210 0.91 -10.18 -5.55
C THR A 210 1.15 -8.68 -5.54
N SER A 211 2.28 -8.20 -6.06
CA SER A 211 2.62 -6.78 -6.00
C SER A 211 1.65 -5.91 -6.81
N GLN A 212 1.22 -6.40 -7.97
CA GLN A 212 0.27 -5.71 -8.85
C GLN A 212 -1.15 -5.73 -8.27
N LEU A 213 -1.63 -6.93 -7.89
CA LEU A 213 -2.97 -7.12 -7.34
C LEU A 213 -3.15 -6.41 -6.00
N ALA A 214 -2.14 -6.50 -5.12
CA ALA A 214 -2.17 -5.81 -3.83
C ALA A 214 -2.27 -4.30 -3.99
N GLN A 215 -1.46 -3.71 -4.86
CA GLN A 215 -1.51 -2.27 -5.07
C GLN A 215 -2.87 -1.81 -5.61
N ARG A 216 -3.42 -2.51 -6.63
CA ARG A 216 -4.76 -2.19 -7.17
C ARG A 216 -5.83 -2.30 -6.09
N SER A 217 -5.88 -3.45 -5.39
CA SER A 217 -6.89 -3.68 -4.35
C SER A 217 -6.78 -2.70 -3.18
N VAL A 218 -5.56 -2.37 -2.75
CA VAL A 218 -5.34 -1.40 -1.67
C VAL A 218 -5.77 0.01 -2.09
N ASN A 219 -5.52 0.43 -3.33
CA ASN A 219 -6.02 1.70 -3.85
C ASN A 219 -7.56 1.76 -3.76
N GLU A 220 -8.25 0.73 -4.24
CA GLU A 220 -9.73 0.65 -4.15
C GLU A 220 -10.23 0.69 -2.70
N LEU A 221 -9.59 -0.06 -1.80
CA LEU A 221 -9.98 -0.14 -0.39
C LEU A 221 -9.77 1.19 0.35
N ILE A 222 -8.73 1.91 0.02
CA ILE A 222 -8.44 3.24 0.59
C ILE A 222 -9.53 4.25 0.20
N GLU A 223 -9.98 4.23 -1.06
CA GLU A 223 -11.09 5.06 -1.53
C GLU A 223 -12.39 4.71 -0.80
N MET A 224 -12.68 3.40 -0.63
CA MET A 224 -13.85 2.96 0.13
C MET A 224 -13.80 3.39 1.61
N LEU A 225 -12.62 3.41 2.23
CA LEU A 225 -12.45 3.87 3.61
C LEU A 225 -12.66 5.39 3.73
N ALA A 226 -12.20 6.16 2.75
CA ALA A 226 -12.43 7.59 2.71
C ALA A 226 -13.92 7.92 2.49
N ASP A 227 -14.62 7.15 1.64
CA ASP A 227 -16.08 7.24 1.48
C ASP A 227 -16.84 6.91 2.77
N ASP A 228 -16.41 5.86 3.50
CA ASP A 228 -17.00 5.50 4.80
C ASP A 228 -16.82 6.61 5.85
N GLU A 229 -15.73 7.36 5.80
CA GLU A 229 -15.52 8.51 6.67
C GLU A 229 -16.41 9.70 6.27
N ALA A 230 -16.54 9.97 4.98
CA ALA A 230 -17.44 11.01 4.47
C ALA A 230 -18.90 10.74 4.86
N LEU A 231 -19.36 9.49 4.76
CA LEU A 231 -20.71 9.07 5.15
C LEU A 231 -21.05 9.27 6.64
N LYS A 232 -20.08 9.57 7.48
CA LYS A 232 -20.34 9.94 8.89
C LYS A 232 -20.82 11.39 9.03
N LYS A 233 -20.58 12.23 8.03
CA LYS A 233 -20.88 13.67 8.06
C LYS A 233 -21.96 14.10 7.08
N VAL A 234 -22.08 13.39 5.96
CA VAL A 234 -23.02 13.71 4.89
C VAL A 234 -23.86 12.47 4.55
N ASP A 235 -25.03 12.72 3.98
CA ASP A 235 -25.89 11.64 3.48
C ASP A 235 -25.30 10.99 2.24
N ARG A 236 -25.73 9.76 1.99
CA ARG A 236 -25.25 8.94 0.88
C ARG A 236 -25.52 9.56 -0.49
N GLN A 237 -26.69 10.19 -0.66
CA GLN A 237 -27.07 10.76 -1.94
C GLN A 237 -26.19 11.93 -2.32
N THR A 238 -25.85 12.79 -1.35
CA THR A 238 -24.91 13.90 -1.52
C THR A 238 -23.52 13.39 -1.90
N LEU A 239 -23.01 12.33 -1.20
CA LEU A 239 -21.72 11.77 -1.53
C LEU A 239 -21.69 11.14 -2.94
N VAL A 240 -22.73 10.41 -3.35
CA VAL A 240 -22.85 9.83 -4.70
C VAL A 240 -22.79 10.91 -5.77
N ARG A 241 -23.53 12.02 -5.57
CA ARG A 241 -23.51 13.14 -6.51
C ARG A 241 -22.13 13.79 -6.59
N ALA A 242 -21.51 14.06 -5.45
CA ALA A 242 -20.18 14.64 -5.39
C ALA A 242 -19.14 13.78 -6.13
N VAL A 243 -19.13 12.45 -5.86
CA VAL A 243 -18.24 11.51 -6.55
C VAL A 243 -18.50 11.48 -8.05
N ALA A 244 -19.77 11.48 -8.49
CA ALA A 244 -20.11 11.46 -9.91
C ALA A 244 -19.69 12.75 -10.62
N ILE A 245 -19.87 13.92 -10.00
CA ILE A 245 -19.46 15.23 -10.55
C ILE A 245 -17.94 15.30 -10.70
N VAL A 246 -17.20 14.94 -9.64
CA VAL A 246 -15.73 14.94 -9.68
C VAL A 246 -15.21 13.94 -10.74
N ALA A 247 -15.81 12.75 -10.83
CA ALA A 247 -15.45 11.76 -11.84
C ALA A 247 -15.69 12.23 -13.28
N SER A 248 -16.83 12.90 -13.54
CA SER A 248 -17.16 13.42 -14.89
C SER A 248 -16.20 14.53 -15.33
N GLY A 249 -15.76 15.37 -14.41
CA GLY A 249 -14.79 16.42 -14.71
C GLY A 249 -13.35 15.90 -14.92
N SER A 250 -12.98 14.83 -14.26
CA SER A 250 -11.66 14.21 -14.43
C SER A 250 -11.51 13.45 -15.76
N GLY A 251 -12.61 12.97 -16.34
CA GLY A 251 -12.62 12.23 -17.60
C GLY A 251 -12.36 13.10 -18.84
N ALA A 252 -12.60 14.40 -18.76
CA ALA A 252 -12.45 15.32 -19.90
C ALA A 252 -10.99 15.78 -20.14
N GLU A 253 -10.07 15.55 -19.21
CA GLU A 253 -8.72 16.15 -19.24
C GLU A 253 -7.55 15.17 -19.12
N THR A 254 -7.65 13.99 -19.68
CA THR A 254 -6.49 13.06 -19.73
C THR A 254 -5.31 13.58 -20.59
N ALA A 255 -5.44 14.78 -21.17
CA ALA A 255 -4.43 15.38 -22.06
C ALA A 255 -3.53 16.46 -21.42
N ALA A 256 -3.85 17.00 -20.25
CA ALA A 256 -3.08 18.07 -19.59
C ALA A 256 -2.96 17.82 -18.08
N SER A 257 -2.31 16.72 -17.72
CA SER A 257 -2.12 16.32 -16.32
C SER A 257 -1.15 17.25 -15.59
N LEU A 258 -1.69 18.12 -14.75
CA LEU A 258 -0.95 18.54 -13.56
C LEU A 258 -0.71 17.27 -12.73
N PRO A 259 0.54 16.92 -12.40
CA PRO A 259 0.80 15.73 -11.58
C PRO A 259 0.19 15.96 -10.20
N GLY A 260 -0.94 15.28 -9.92
CA GLY A 260 -1.56 15.30 -8.61
C GLY A 260 -0.54 14.88 -7.54
N PRO A 261 -0.61 15.45 -6.32
CA PRO A 261 0.38 15.25 -5.25
C PRO A 261 0.31 13.88 -4.58
N THR A 262 -0.78 13.19 -4.73
CA THR A 262 -0.87 11.79 -4.37
C THR A 262 -0.27 11.01 -5.53
N GLY A 263 0.79 10.26 -5.29
CA GLY A 263 1.40 9.37 -6.28
C GLY A 263 0.43 8.35 -6.90
N THR A 264 -0.85 8.52 -6.70
CA THR A 264 -1.96 7.73 -7.23
C THR A 264 -2.10 7.85 -8.75
N ALA A 265 -2.00 9.04 -9.33
CA ALA A 265 -2.14 9.20 -10.78
C ALA A 265 -0.94 8.63 -11.58
N ALA A 266 0.26 8.61 -10.99
CA ALA A 266 1.46 8.07 -11.64
C ALA A 266 1.67 6.56 -11.35
N VAL A 267 0.92 6.01 -10.40
CA VAL A 267 1.09 4.63 -9.89
C VAL A 267 -0.09 3.73 -10.27
N THR A 268 -1.27 4.30 -10.53
CA THR A 268 -2.41 3.56 -11.08
C THR A 268 -2.20 3.36 -12.56
N GLY A 269 -2.09 2.11 -12.98
CA GLY A 269 -2.04 1.77 -14.40
C GLY A 269 -3.20 2.39 -15.15
N GLY A 270 -2.91 3.06 -16.24
CA GLY A 270 -3.77 3.61 -17.26
C GLY A 270 -5.19 4.10 -16.90
N VAL A 271 -5.79 4.83 -17.80
CA VAL A 271 -7.18 5.36 -17.73
C VAL A 271 -8.20 4.28 -17.30
N ASP A 272 -8.03 3.06 -17.80
CA ASP A 272 -8.90 1.91 -17.49
C ASP A 272 -8.95 1.55 -15.98
N GLY A 273 -7.84 1.70 -15.27
CA GLY A 273 -7.77 1.35 -13.84
C GLY A 273 -8.49 2.38 -12.93
N GLN A 274 -8.61 3.63 -13.36
CA GLN A 274 -9.27 4.67 -12.59
C GLN A 274 -10.80 4.60 -12.77
N GLU A 275 -11.26 4.27 -13.97
CA GLU A 275 -12.68 4.04 -14.24
C GLU A 275 -13.23 2.86 -13.43
N ASP A 276 -12.49 1.75 -13.33
CA ASP A 276 -12.87 0.59 -12.53
C ASP A 276 -13.03 0.95 -11.03
N VAL A 277 -12.12 1.76 -10.48
CA VAL A 277 -12.18 2.21 -9.08
C VAL A 277 -13.42 3.09 -8.84
N ILE A 278 -13.69 4.05 -9.72
CA ILE A 278 -14.86 4.92 -9.63
C ILE A 278 -16.14 4.10 -9.73
N ALA A 279 -16.23 3.19 -10.71
CA ALA A 279 -17.38 2.30 -10.89
C ALA A 279 -17.61 1.42 -9.64
N GLY A 280 -16.55 0.88 -9.06
CA GLY A 280 -16.60 0.11 -7.81
C GLY A 280 -17.12 0.92 -6.63
N ARG A 281 -16.65 2.16 -6.44
CA ARG A 281 -17.13 3.10 -5.40
C ARG A 281 -18.62 3.42 -5.59
N LEU A 282 -19.03 3.83 -6.79
CA LEU A 282 -20.42 4.17 -7.10
C LEU A 282 -21.35 2.95 -6.91
N SER A 283 -20.94 1.77 -7.38
CA SER A 283 -21.70 0.53 -7.18
C SER A 283 -21.91 0.25 -5.68
N ARG A 284 -20.87 0.40 -4.86
CA ARG A 284 -20.95 0.20 -3.39
C ARG A 284 -21.83 1.24 -2.71
N LEU A 285 -21.76 2.50 -3.14
CA LEU A 285 -22.58 3.57 -2.59
C LEU A 285 -24.06 3.45 -2.99
N LEU A 286 -24.35 3.05 -4.22
CA LEU A 286 -25.73 2.88 -4.72
C LEU A 286 -26.40 1.62 -4.18
N THR A 287 -25.66 0.53 -4.01
CA THR A 287 -26.15 -0.76 -3.53
C THR A 287 -25.47 -1.19 -2.23
N PRO A 288 -25.81 -0.56 -1.08
CA PRO A 288 -25.14 -0.84 0.19
C PRO A 288 -25.40 -2.27 0.63
N GLN A 289 -24.32 -2.99 0.88
CA GLN A 289 -24.37 -4.34 1.44
C GLN A 289 -24.21 -4.30 2.96
N PRO A 290 -24.83 -5.22 3.70
CA PRO A 290 -24.66 -5.28 5.15
C PRO A 290 -23.17 -5.55 5.48
N PRO A 291 -22.64 -4.90 6.54
CA PRO A 291 -21.27 -5.13 6.97
C PRO A 291 -21.05 -6.59 7.37
N LEU A 292 -19.82 -7.06 7.24
CA LEU A 292 -19.49 -8.42 7.68
C LEU A 292 -19.78 -8.61 9.18
N PRO A 293 -20.29 -9.79 9.60
CA PRO A 293 -20.50 -10.10 11.01
C PRO A 293 -19.18 -10.00 11.78
N ARG A 294 -19.26 -9.64 13.07
CA ARG A 294 -18.10 -9.40 13.93
C ARG A 294 -17.15 -10.60 14.00
N TRP A 295 -17.69 -11.81 14.07
CA TRP A 295 -16.87 -13.01 14.11
C TRP A 295 -16.06 -13.23 12.84
N MET A 296 -16.62 -12.93 11.64
CA MET A 296 -15.92 -13.07 10.37
C MET A 296 -14.79 -12.04 10.24
N ARG A 297 -15.02 -10.79 10.71
CA ARG A 297 -13.96 -9.77 10.77
C ARG A 297 -12.84 -10.21 11.72
N ALA A 298 -13.18 -10.78 12.88
CA ALA A 298 -12.19 -11.31 13.82
C ALA A 298 -11.39 -12.47 13.21
N VAL A 299 -12.03 -13.38 12.48
CA VAL A 299 -11.33 -14.47 11.76
C VAL A 299 -10.34 -13.91 10.74
N ILE A 300 -10.73 -12.92 9.93
CA ILE A 300 -9.85 -12.30 8.93
C ILE A 300 -8.65 -11.63 9.62
N GLN A 301 -8.87 -10.89 10.69
CA GLN A 301 -7.80 -10.24 11.45
C GLN A 301 -6.88 -11.26 12.12
N ALA A 302 -7.43 -12.32 12.70
CA ALA A 302 -6.64 -13.42 13.28
C ALA A 302 -5.82 -14.14 12.19
N SER A 303 -6.38 -14.34 11.00
CA SER A 303 -5.64 -14.89 9.85
C SER A 303 -4.47 -14.00 9.44
N ALA A 304 -4.66 -12.67 9.45
CA ALA A 304 -3.58 -11.72 9.16
C ALA A 304 -2.45 -11.80 10.21
N VAL A 305 -2.79 -11.90 11.48
CA VAL A 305 -1.81 -12.08 12.57
C VAL A 305 -1.09 -13.42 12.41
N LEU A 306 -1.81 -14.50 12.14
CA LEU A 306 -1.25 -15.83 11.94
C LEU A 306 -0.29 -15.86 10.74
N LEU A 307 -0.63 -15.20 9.63
CA LEU A 307 0.23 -15.08 8.46
C LEU A 307 1.57 -14.43 8.77
N LEU A 308 1.62 -13.47 9.69
CA LEU A 308 2.86 -12.84 10.13
C LEU A 308 3.59 -13.70 11.18
N ALA A 309 2.85 -14.35 12.06
CA ALA A 309 3.43 -15.19 13.11
C ALA A 309 4.12 -16.43 12.54
N VAL A 310 3.52 -17.08 11.53
CA VAL A 310 4.06 -18.34 10.97
C VAL A 310 5.49 -18.19 10.44
N PRO A 311 5.81 -17.26 9.51
CA PRO A 311 7.18 -17.13 9.03
C PRO A 311 8.14 -16.69 10.14
N THR A 312 7.69 -15.84 11.07
CA THR A 312 8.50 -15.40 12.22
C THR A 312 8.86 -16.58 13.12
N VAL A 313 7.89 -17.43 13.47
CA VAL A 313 8.12 -18.63 14.27
C VAL A 313 9.04 -19.60 13.54
N LEU A 314 8.81 -19.86 12.24
CA LEU A 314 9.67 -20.77 11.45
C LEU A 314 11.13 -20.28 11.37
N LEU A 315 11.37 -18.98 11.43
CA LEU A 315 12.72 -18.41 11.43
C LEU A 315 13.43 -18.57 12.78
N PHE A 316 12.70 -18.44 13.89
CA PHE A 316 13.29 -18.37 15.23
C PHE A 316 13.10 -19.65 16.06
N ALA A 317 12.06 -20.47 15.80
CA ALA A 317 11.75 -21.67 16.58
C ALA A 317 12.87 -22.73 16.62
N PRO A 318 13.67 -22.97 15.56
CA PRO A 318 14.79 -23.91 15.67
C PRO A 318 15.78 -23.58 16.78
N GLY A 319 15.80 -22.37 17.30
CA GLY A 319 16.64 -21.95 18.41
C GLY A 319 15.96 -21.97 19.80
N LEU A 320 14.65 -22.26 19.86
CA LEU A 320 13.89 -22.25 21.11
C LEU A 320 13.63 -23.68 21.66
N ILE A 321 13.94 -24.73 20.87
CA ILE A 321 13.62 -26.13 21.19
C ILE A 321 14.84 -26.91 21.71
N HIS A 322 15.98 -26.23 21.90
CA HIS A 322 17.21 -26.83 22.47
C HIS A 322 17.63 -26.16 23.75
#